data_aca5b703bfaeaf81ff69ce47b5e27891
#
_entry.id   aca5b703bfaeaf81ff69ce47b5e27891
#
_cell.length_a   1.000
_cell.length_b   1.000
_cell.length_c   1.000
_cell.angle_alpha   90.00
_cell.angle_beta   90.00
_cell.angle_gamma   90.00
#
_symmetry.space_group_name_H-M   'P 1'
#
loop_
_entity.id
_entity.type
_entity.pdbx_description
1 polymer ?
#
loop_
_entity_poly.entity_id
_entity_poly.type
_entity_poly.pdbx_seq_one_letter_code
_entity_poly.pdbx_strand_id
1 'polypeptide(L)'
;MSQRVTKIADRAVALLYFYALDKNGGATLKQIISDFDNAGLGSPNITKLRTAMTKDRRTAKVSKDEWRLKSDRIAEVEKELQLDRCLASGQSKPVLLNGDYIDKKRFQALKKKSGKFDFSRLLQMFTELNHAFSVGSYISVILLTRAILDHVAPIFNLGVFTEVANNYGTKSFKDSMSYLENSSRKIADSYLHTKIRSKESLPNKTQVNFSNDLDVLLAEIVRIS
;
A
#
# COMPACT_ATOMS: atom_id res chain seq x y z
N MET A 1 8.14 -14.55 10.68
CA MET A 1 7.42 -14.78 11.97
C MET A 1 8.44 -14.83 13.10
N SER A 2 8.32 -13.92 14.06
CA SER A 2 9.24 -13.84 15.20
C SER A 2 9.17 -15.09 16.06
N GLN A 3 10.32 -15.61 16.52
CA GLN A 3 10.49 -16.81 17.36
C GLN A 3 9.77 -16.80 18.73
N ARG A 4 8.92 -15.79 19.03
CA ARG A 4 8.29 -15.61 20.34
C ARG A 4 6.91 -16.25 20.51
N VAL A 5 6.24 -16.74 19.46
CA VAL A 5 4.88 -17.30 19.55
C VAL A 5 4.94 -18.83 19.61
N THR A 6 5.39 -19.39 20.71
CA THR A 6 5.58 -20.85 20.86
C THR A 6 4.44 -21.56 21.57
N LYS A 7 3.69 -20.86 22.42
CA LYS A 7 2.61 -21.47 23.23
C LYS A 7 1.26 -21.47 22.49
N ILE A 8 0.46 -22.52 22.67
CA ILE A 8 -0.90 -22.63 22.10
C ILE A 8 -1.75 -21.41 22.46
N ALA A 9 -1.66 -20.89 23.68
CA ALA A 9 -2.37 -19.70 24.13
C ALA A 9 -2.02 -18.46 23.31
N ASP A 10 -0.73 -18.21 23.09
CA ASP A 10 -0.28 -17.02 22.35
C ASP A 10 -0.72 -17.05 20.89
N ARG A 11 -0.71 -18.23 20.26
CA ARG A 11 -1.23 -18.40 18.90
C ARG A 11 -2.73 -18.18 18.82
N ALA A 12 -3.49 -18.70 19.80
CA ALA A 12 -4.93 -18.50 19.87
C ALA A 12 -5.29 -17.03 20.15
N VAL A 13 -4.52 -16.34 21.01
CA VAL A 13 -4.67 -14.90 21.27
C VAL A 13 -4.38 -14.08 20.01
N ALA A 14 -3.36 -14.45 19.23
CA ALA A 14 -3.08 -13.81 17.97
C ALA A 14 -4.24 -13.94 16.97
N LEU A 15 -4.85 -15.13 16.84
CA LEU A 15 -6.04 -15.32 16.00
C LEU A 15 -7.24 -14.52 16.52
N LEU A 16 -7.49 -14.54 17.84
CA LEU A 16 -8.58 -13.75 18.44
C LEU A 16 -8.38 -12.26 18.28
N TYR A 17 -7.15 -11.78 18.14
CA TYR A 17 -6.88 -10.39 17.83
C TYR A 17 -7.45 -10.01 16.46
N PHE A 18 -7.30 -10.84 15.44
CA PHE A 18 -7.90 -10.60 14.11
C PHE A 18 -9.44 -10.59 14.17
N TYR A 19 -10.05 -11.49 14.95
CA TYR A 19 -11.50 -11.46 15.16
C TYR A 19 -11.98 -10.23 15.94
N ALA A 20 -11.17 -9.70 16.87
CA ALA A 20 -11.50 -8.48 17.61
C ALA A 20 -11.50 -7.22 16.73
N LEU A 21 -10.79 -7.24 15.61
CA LEU A 21 -10.77 -6.15 14.63
C LEU A 21 -11.94 -6.23 13.64
N ASP A 22 -12.54 -7.39 13.50
CA ASP A 22 -13.76 -7.56 12.73
C ASP A 22 -14.99 -7.30 13.62
N LYS A 23 -16.11 -6.84 13.04
CA LYS A 23 -17.33 -6.44 13.76
C LYS A 23 -17.95 -7.54 14.65
N ASN A 24 -17.55 -8.79 14.48
CA ASN A 24 -18.07 -9.92 15.26
C ASN A 24 -17.31 -10.22 16.57
N GLY A 25 -16.13 -9.69 16.77
CA GLY A 25 -15.42 -9.64 18.06
C GLY A 25 -15.01 -10.95 18.72
N GLY A 26 -15.44 -12.13 18.24
CA GLY A 26 -15.16 -13.42 18.85
C GLY A 26 -15.11 -14.59 17.85
N ALA A 27 -14.59 -15.75 18.31
CA ALA A 27 -14.51 -16.98 17.51
C ALA A 27 -14.82 -18.22 18.35
N THR A 28 -15.42 -19.21 17.71
CA THR A 28 -15.65 -20.53 18.33
C THR A 28 -14.35 -21.35 18.33
N LEU A 29 -14.24 -22.31 19.25
CA LEU A 29 -13.09 -23.23 19.26
C LEU A 29 -12.88 -23.95 17.94
N LYS A 30 -13.98 -24.29 17.22
CA LYS A 30 -13.89 -24.93 15.89
C LYS A 30 -13.27 -24.00 14.85
N GLN A 31 -13.67 -22.74 14.83
CA GLN A 31 -13.08 -21.72 13.94
C GLN A 31 -11.59 -21.53 14.24
N ILE A 32 -11.22 -21.36 15.51
CA ILE A 32 -9.82 -21.21 15.90
C ILE A 32 -9.00 -22.43 15.48
N ILE A 33 -9.50 -23.66 15.64
CA ILE A 33 -8.79 -24.88 15.19
C ILE A 33 -8.64 -24.89 13.66
N SER A 34 -9.69 -24.54 12.92
CA SER A 34 -9.61 -24.42 11.45
C SER A 34 -8.58 -23.38 11.02
N ASP A 35 -8.50 -22.26 11.73
CA ASP A 35 -7.53 -21.21 11.43
C ASP A 35 -6.08 -21.63 11.75
N PHE A 36 -5.89 -22.46 12.80
CA PHE A 36 -4.59 -23.08 13.05
C PHE A 36 -4.14 -23.94 11.87
N ASP A 37 -5.05 -24.75 11.30
CA ASP A 37 -4.76 -25.60 10.14
C ASP A 37 -4.47 -24.77 8.89
N ASN A 38 -5.33 -23.78 8.61
CA ASN A 38 -5.17 -22.87 7.48
C ASN A 38 -3.85 -22.07 7.54
N ALA A 39 -3.40 -21.75 8.76
CA ALA A 39 -2.12 -21.08 8.99
C ALA A 39 -0.90 -22.03 9.00
N GLY A 40 -1.09 -23.33 8.77
CA GLY A 40 -0.01 -24.33 8.80
C GLY A 40 0.60 -24.54 10.20
N LEU A 41 -0.14 -24.20 11.26
CA LEU A 41 0.31 -24.31 12.65
C LEU A 41 -0.01 -25.67 13.29
N GLY A 42 -0.73 -26.54 12.55
CA GLY A 42 -1.22 -27.84 12.99
C GLY A 42 -2.39 -27.74 13.96
N SER A 43 -3.34 -28.69 13.88
CA SER A 43 -4.55 -28.71 14.72
C SER A 43 -4.23 -28.93 16.19
N PRO A 44 -4.51 -27.98 17.08
CA PRO A 44 -4.33 -28.19 18.50
C PRO A 44 -5.42 -29.13 19.08
N ASN A 45 -5.08 -29.90 20.09
CA ASN A 45 -6.08 -30.64 20.84
C ASN A 45 -7.09 -29.66 21.49
N ILE A 46 -8.39 -29.86 21.22
CA ILE A 46 -9.50 -28.98 21.67
C ILE A 46 -9.53 -28.76 23.18
N THR A 47 -9.22 -29.80 23.98
CA THR A 47 -9.21 -29.71 25.45
C THR A 47 -8.04 -28.87 25.93
N LYS A 48 -6.86 -29.06 25.32
CA LYS A 48 -5.66 -28.25 25.64
C LYS A 48 -5.88 -26.79 25.22
N LEU A 49 -6.46 -26.53 24.05
CA LEU A 49 -6.78 -25.18 23.57
C LEU A 49 -7.78 -24.50 24.52
N ARG A 50 -8.91 -25.18 24.87
CA ARG A 50 -9.91 -24.68 25.80
C ARG A 50 -9.28 -24.31 27.15
N THR A 51 -8.46 -25.20 27.71
CA THR A 51 -7.78 -24.96 29.00
C THR A 51 -6.79 -23.79 28.90
N ALA A 52 -6.05 -23.69 27.83
CA ALA A 52 -5.11 -22.59 27.59
C ALA A 52 -5.83 -21.22 27.53
N MET A 53 -6.94 -21.15 26.78
CA MET A 53 -7.72 -19.93 26.67
C MET A 53 -8.47 -19.58 27.96
N THR A 54 -8.93 -20.56 28.74
CA THR A 54 -9.56 -20.29 30.05
C THR A 54 -8.58 -19.70 31.07
N LYS A 55 -7.31 -20.10 31.00
CA LYS A 55 -6.26 -19.64 31.91
C LYS A 55 -5.61 -18.33 31.46
N ASP A 56 -5.79 -17.93 30.22
CA ASP A 56 -5.16 -16.73 29.67
C ASP A 56 -5.92 -15.47 30.09
N ARG A 57 -5.22 -14.54 30.74
CA ARG A 57 -5.82 -13.27 31.22
C ARG A 57 -6.33 -12.35 30.12
N ARG A 58 -5.84 -12.54 28.88
CA ARG A 58 -6.17 -11.70 27.71
C ARG A 58 -7.49 -12.12 27.07
N THR A 59 -7.97 -13.33 27.32
CA THR A 59 -9.19 -13.87 26.73
C THR A 59 -10.38 -13.85 27.66
N ALA A 60 -11.58 -13.80 27.11
CA ALA A 60 -12.84 -13.92 27.80
C ALA A 60 -13.74 -14.92 27.08
N LYS A 61 -14.42 -15.78 27.83
CA LYS A 61 -15.43 -16.69 27.33
C LYS A 61 -16.74 -15.95 27.17
N VAL A 62 -17.31 -15.92 25.96
CA VAL A 62 -18.57 -15.24 25.64
C VAL A 62 -19.75 -16.17 25.78
N SER A 63 -19.61 -17.39 25.26
CA SER A 63 -20.64 -18.43 25.33
C SER A 63 -20.03 -19.81 25.59
N LYS A 64 -20.80 -20.90 25.50
CA LYS A 64 -20.34 -22.27 25.76
C LYS A 64 -19.06 -22.62 24.98
N ASP A 65 -18.96 -22.19 23.70
CA ASP A 65 -17.86 -22.54 22.81
C ASP A 65 -17.25 -21.33 22.09
N GLU A 66 -17.58 -20.10 22.49
CA GLU A 66 -17.09 -18.86 21.89
C GLU A 66 -16.21 -18.09 22.84
N TRP A 67 -15.14 -17.55 22.28
CA TRP A 67 -14.09 -16.80 22.97
C TRP A 67 -13.83 -15.50 22.27
N ARG A 68 -13.48 -14.46 23.00
CA ARG A 68 -13.04 -13.18 22.49
C ARG A 68 -11.81 -12.65 23.22
N LEU A 69 -11.12 -11.73 22.61
CA LEU A 69 -10.10 -10.93 23.28
C LEU A 69 -10.78 -9.88 24.14
N LYS A 70 -10.27 -9.66 25.36
CA LYS A 70 -10.77 -8.58 26.22
C LYS A 70 -10.38 -7.24 25.64
N SER A 71 -11.32 -6.29 25.56
CA SER A 71 -11.11 -4.98 24.93
C SER A 71 -10.02 -4.15 25.63
N ASP A 72 -9.88 -4.28 26.94
CA ASP A 72 -8.83 -3.65 27.74
C ASP A 72 -7.43 -4.26 27.51
N ARG A 73 -7.34 -5.40 26.82
CA ARG A 73 -6.09 -6.12 26.53
C ARG A 73 -5.65 -6.04 25.07
N ILE A 74 -6.44 -5.43 24.21
CA ILE A 74 -6.11 -5.32 22.76
C ILE A 74 -4.77 -4.61 22.58
N ALA A 75 -4.55 -3.46 23.21
CA ALA A 75 -3.30 -2.71 23.10
C ALA A 75 -2.07 -3.47 23.67
N GLU A 76 -2.26 -4.28 24.73
CA GLU A 76 -1.22 -5.15 25.27
C GLU A 76 -0.83 -6.23 24.25
N VAL A 77 -1.83 -6.87 23.61
CA VAL A 77 -1.62 -7.90 22.60
C VAL A 77 -0.97 -7.34 21.34
N GLU A 78 -1.38 -6.16 20.87
CA GLU A 78 -0.74 -5.45 19.76
C GLU A 78 0.76 -5.27 20.01
N LYS A 79 1.12 -4.82 21.21
CA LYS A 79 2.52 -4.61 21.61
C LYS A 79 3.28 -5.92 21.75
N GLU A 80 2.67 -6.96 22.37
CA GLU A 80 3.31 -8.28 22.57
C GLU A 80 3.57 -8.99 21.25
N LEU A 81 2.63 -8.93 20.31
CA LEU A 81 2.72 -9.60 19.02
C LEU A 81 3.53 -8.78 18.01
N GLN A 82 3.91 -7.53 18.33
CA GLN A 82 4.52 -6.58 17.40
C GLN A 82 3.72 -6.49 16.09
N LEU A 83 2.40 -6.65 16.22
CA LEU A 83 1.51 -6.50 15.09
C LEU A 83 1.42 -5.01 14.80
N ASP A 84 2.10 -4.59 13.72
CA ASP A 84 1.75 -3.33 13.10
C ASP A 84 0.25 -3.40 12.77
N ARG A 85 -0.53 -2.44 13.26
CA ARG A 85 -1.97 -2.28 12.96
C ARG A 85 -2.29 -2.36 11.47
N CYS A 86 -1.27 -2.24 10.64
CA CYS A 86 -1.34 -2.34 9.18
C CYS A 86 -1.78 -3.72 8.66
N LEU A 87 -1.54 -4.82 9.39
CA LEU A 87 -1.89 -6.16 8.93
C LEU A 87 -3.32 -6.58 9.32
N ALA A 88 -3.87 -5.97 10.35
CA ALA A 88 -5.08 -6.47 10.99
C ALA A 88 -6.37 -5.77 10.55
N SER A 89 -6.33 -4.59 9.97
CA SER A 89 -7.56 -3.83 9.69
C SER A 89 -8.16 -4.08 8.30
N GLY A 90 -7.58 -4.93 7.44
CA GLY A 90 -7.99 -5.00 6.03
C GLY A 90 -7.92 -3.63 5.31
N GLN A 91 -7.79 -2.58 6.10
CA GLN A 91 -7.34 -1.24 5.76
C GLN A 91 -5.94 -1.10 6.34
N SER A 92 -5.00 -1.92 5.83
CA SER A 92 -3.60 -1.71 6.13
C SER A 92 -3.26 -0.29 5.68
N LYS A 93 -3.12 0.62 6.66
CA LYS A 93 -2.21 1.73 6.37
C LYS A 93 -0.85 1.05 6.21
N PRO A 94 -0.34 0.97 5.00
CA PRO A 94 0.96 0.38 4.79
C PRO A 94 1.94 1.11 5.70
N VAL A 95 2.95 0.41 6.21
CA VAL A 95 4.10 1.09 6.85
C VAL A 95 4.62 2.05 5.79
N LEU A 96 4.31 3.33 5.96
CA LEU A 96 4.70 4.34 5.01
C LEU A 96 6.20 4.55 5.19
N LEU A 97 6.98 3.92 4.32
CA LEU A 97 8.43 4.10 4.26
C LEU A 97 8.79 5.50 3.76
N ASN A 98 7.89 6.09 2.98
CA ASN A 98 8.06 7.37 2.31
C ASN A 98 6.80 8.25 2.50
N GLY A 99 6.98 9.56 2.37
CA GLY A 99 5.86 10.51 2.30
C GLY A 99 5.07 10.42 0.98
N ASP A 100 4.15 11.36 0.78
CA ASP A 100 3.43 11.47 -0.49
C ASP A 100 4.39 11.82 -1.63
N TYR A 101 4.13 11.22 -2.79
CA TYR A 101 4.88 11.47 -4.01
C TYR A 101 4.36 12.69 -4.76
N ILE A 102 3.04 12.91 -4.72
CA ILE A 102 2.35 14.02 -5.37
C ILE A 102 1.86 15.00 -4.31
N ASP A 103 1.99 16.31 -4.56
CA ASP A 103 1.50 17.35 -3.67
C ASP A 103 -0.02 17.24 -3.43
N LYS A 104 -0.42 17.16 -2.17
CA LYS A 104 -1.83 16.97 -1.76
C LYS A 104 -2.74 18.07 -2.24
N LYS A 105 -2.29 19.33 -2.20
CA LYS A 105 -3.12 20.48 -2.57
C LYS A 105 -3.39 20.47 -4.07
N ARG A 106 -2.39 20.17 -4.88
CA ARG A 106 -2.51 20.04 -6.35
C ARG A 106 -3.40 18.86 -6.73
N PHE A 107 -3.22 17.71 -6.07
CA PHE A 107 -4.10 16.56 -6.26
C PHE A 107 -5.58 16.91 -5.95
N GLN A 108 -5.84 17.58 -4.83
CA GLN A 108 -7.19 18.03 -4.49
C GLN A 108 -7.72 19.10 -5.44
N ALA A 109 -6.86 19.96 -5.97
CA ALA A 109 -7.24 20.93 -6.99
C ALA A 109 -7.68 20.24 -8.28
N LEU A 110 -6.92 19.23 -8.77
CA LEU A 110 -7.30 18.45 -9.94
C LEU A 110 -8.63 17.70 -9.72
N LYS A 111 -8.86 17.14 -8.53
CA LYS A 111 -10.11 16.44 -8.20
C LYS A 111 -11.36 17.32 -8.30
N LYS A 112 -11.21 18.61 -8.13
CA LYS A 112 -12.31 19.60 -8.24
C LYS A 112 -12.52 20.12 -9.65
N LYS A 113 -11.65 19.77 -10.61
CA LYS A 113 -11.76 20.19 -11.98
C LYS A 113 -12.87 19.41 -12.70
N SER A 114 -13.65 20.15 -13.46
CA SER A 114 -14.65 19.60 -14.39
C SER A 114 -14.52 20.38 -15.69
N GLY A 115 -14.59 19.71 -16.81
CA GLY A 115 -14.41 20.35 -18.12
C GLY A 115 -14.37 19.35 -19.25
N LYS A 116 -13.55 19.63 -20.26
CA LYS A 116 -13.41 18.81 -21.49
C LYS A 116 -12.95 17.38 -21.20
N PHE A 117 -12.14 17.16 -20.15
CA PHE A 117 -11.52 15.89 -19.85
C PHE A 117 -12.10 15.25 -18.59
N ASP A 118 -12.26 13.91 -18.62
CA ASP A 118 -12.50 13.11 -17.45
C ASP A 118 -11.15 12.73 -16.80
N PHE A 119 -10.91 13.24 -15.61
CA PHE A 119 -9.69 13.02 -14.84
C PHE A 119 -9.72 11.77 -13.97
N SER A 120 -10.80 10.98 -13.98
CA SER A 120 -10.97 9.83 -13.08
C SER A 120 -9.80 8.85 -13.18
N ARG A 121 -9.38 8.50 -14.39
CA ARG A 121 -8.24 7.61 -14.63
C ARG A 121 -6.91 8.22 -14.16
N LEU A 122 -6.68 9.49 -14.42
CA LEU A 122 -5.47 10.18 -13.99
C LEU A 122 -5.40 10.28 -12.45
N LEU A 123 -6.51 10.59 -11.80
CA LEU A 123 -6.62 10.60 -10.33
C LEU A 123 -6.35 9.22 -9.72
N GLN A 124 -6.86 8.17 -10.36
CA GLN A 124 -6.60 6.80 -9.92
C GLN A 124 -5.10 6.47 -10.04
N MET A 125 -4.46 6.77 -11.18
CA MET A 125 -3.02 6.54 -11.36
C MET A 125 -2.17 7.30 -10.34
N PHE A 126 -2.51 8.55 -10.01
CA PHE A 126 -1.81 9.31 -8.96
C PHE A 126 -2.05 8.71 -7.56
N THR A 127 -3.23 8.18 -7.29
CA THR A 127 -3.53 7.50 -6.01
C THR A 127 -2.66 6.24 -5.85
N GLU A 128 -2.59 5.43 -6.91
CA GLU A 128 -1.76 4.22 -6.94
C GLU A 128 -0.26 4.55 -6.86
N LEU A 129 0.17 5.63 -7.54
CA LEU A 129 1.56 6.11 -7.48
C LEU A 129 1.97 6.51 -6.06
N ASN A 130 1.14 7.30 -5.38
CA ASN A 130 1.38 7.66 -3.97
C ASN A 130 1.45 6.41 -3.08
N HIS A 131 0.53 5.47 -3.27
CA HIS A 131 0.54 4.22 -2.52
C HIS A 131 1.80 3.41 -2.79
N ALA A 132 2.13 3.17 -4.06
CA ALA A 132 3.32 2.41 -4.47
C ALA A 132 4.62 3.02 -3.89
N PHE A 133 4.75 4.35 -3.95
CA PHE A 133 5.91 5.04 -3.38
C PHE A 133 5.95 4.92 -1.86
N SER A 134 4.82 5.09 -1.20
CA SER A 134 4.74 5.05 0.27
C SER A 134 5.17 3.71 0.87
N VAL A 135 4.93 2.61 0.14
CA VAL A 135 5.30 1.25 0.56
C VAL A 135 6.62 0.75 -0.05
N GLY A 136 7.33 1.59 -0.82
CA GLY A 136 8.61 1.22 -1.44
C GLY A 136 8.49 0.30 -2.66
N SER A 137 7.33 0.23 -3.32
CA SER A 137 7.12 -0.54 -4.55
C SER A 137 7.66 0.21 -5.77
N TYR A 138 8.97 0.37 -5.85
CA TYR A 138 9.61 1.28 -6.81
C TYR A 138 9.46 0.87 -8.28
N ILE A 139 9.35 -0.41 -8.61
CA ILE A 139 9.03 -0.85 -9.97
C ILE A 139 7.65 -0.31 -10.37
N SER A 140 6.63 -0.42 -9.50
CA SER A 140 5.30 0.13 -9.76
C SER A 140 5.32 1.65 -9.91
N VAL A 141 6.14 2.36 -9.11
CA VAL A 141 6.33 3.83 -9.24
C VAL A 141 6.80 4.20 -10.64
N ILE A 142 7.81 3.51 -11.16
CA ILE A 142 8.35 3.76 -12.50
C ILE A 142 7.30 3.53 -13.59
N LEU A 143 6.59 2.40 -13.52
CA LEU A 143 5.58 2.03 -14.52
C LEU A 143 4.40 3.00 -14.51
N LEU A 144 3.92 3.39 -13.32
CA LEU A 144 2.85 4.37 -13.19
C LEU A 144 3.27 5.76 -13.66
N THR A 145 4.51 6.19 -13.35
CA THR A 145 5.05 7.46 -13.87
C THR A 145 5.00 7.47 -15.40
N ARG A 146 5.51 6.43 -16.06
CA ARG A 146 5.45 6.31 -17.51
C ARG A 146 4.01 6.33 -18.05
N ALA A 147 3.11 5.54 -17.45
CA ALA A 147 1.71 5.50 -17.85
C ALA A 147 1.01 6.86 -17.73
N ILE A 148 1.35 7.64 -16.69
CA ILE A 148 0.83 9.00 -16.51
C ILE A 148 1.31 9.91 -17.64
N LEU A 149 2.60 9.88 -17.99
CA LEU A 149 3.15 10.72 -19.06
C LEU A 149 2.49 10.39 -20.42
N ASP A 150 2.36 9.12 -20.75
CA ASP A 150 1.70 8.69 -21.99
C ASP A 150 0.20 9.08 -22.00
N HIS A 151 -0.44 9.20 -20.84
CA HIS A 151 -1.88 9.50 -20.72
C HIS A 151 -2.21 10.99 -20.83
N VAL A 152 -1.33 11.89 -20.39
CA VAL A 152 -1.66 13.32 -20.22
C VAL A 152 -1.43 14.18 -21.46
N ALA A 153 -0.74 13.68 -22.49
CA ALA A 153 -0.40 14.46 -23.68
C ALA A 153 -1.61 15.13 -24.37
N PRO A 154 -2.80 14.50 -24.49
CA PRO A 154 -3.97 15.12 -25.09
C PRO A 154 -4.48 16.35 -24.34
N ILE A 155 -4.19 16.52 -23.05
CA ILE A 155 -4.58 17.70 -22.26
C ILE A 155 -3.89 18.96 -22.81
N PHE A 156 -2.70 18.80 -23.37
CA PHE A 156 -1.90 19.85 -24.01
C PHE A 156 -2.19 20.00 -25.52
N ASN A 157 -3.23 19.33 -26.05
CA ASN A 157 -3.55 19.23 -27.47
C ASN A 157 -2.41 18.63 -28.32
N LEU A 158 -1.63 17.69 -27.75
CA LEU A 158 -0.51 17.00 -28.38
C LEU A 158 -0.72 15.48 -28.33
N GLY A 159 -0.07 14.75 -29.24
CA GLY A 159 -0.28 13.30 -29.39
C GLY A 159 0.51 12.46 -28.39
N VAL A 160 1.74 12.86 -28.09
CA VAL A 160 2.68 12.14 -27.23
C VAL A 160 3.40 13.09 -26.27
N PHE A 161 3.84 12.57 -25.14
CA PHE A 161 4.46 13.38 -24.09
C PHE A 161 5.79 14.01 -24.53
N THR A 162 6.54 13.36 -25.41
CA THR A 162 7.75 13.92 -26.01
C THR A 162 7.48 15.26 -26.71
N GLU A 163 6.31 15.40 -27.38
CA GLU A 163 5.90 16.68 -27.98
C GLU A 163 5.57 17.72 -26.92
N VAL A 164 4.95 17.32 -25.79
CA VAL A 164 4.72 18.24 -24.67
C VAL A 164 6.05 18.77 -24.13
N ALA A 165 7.00 17.88 -23.90
CA ALA A 165 8.33 18.25 -23.39
C ALA A 165 9.10 19.19 -24.34
N ASN A 166 8.96 19.03 -25.66
CA ASN A 166 9.71 19.82 -26.63
C ASN A 166 9.01 21.12 -27.05
N ASN A 167 7.67 21.11 -27.15
CA ASN A 167 6.95 22.17 -27.83
C ASN A 167 6.03 23.01 -26.94
N TYR A 168 5.67 22.52 -25.72
CA TYR A 168 4.70 23.21 -24.87
C TYR A 168 5.35 24.04 -23.76
N GLY A 169 4.79 25.24 -23.52
CA GLY A 169 5.11 26.06 -22.35
C GLY A 169 6.42 26.84 -22.44
N THR A 170 6.87 27.30 -21.27
CA THR A 170 8.13 28.07 -21.13
C THR A 170 9.35 27.17 -21.22
N LYS A 171 10.54 27.79 -21.39
CA LYS A 171 11.80 27.05 -21.40
C LYS A 171 11.98 26.20 -20.14
N SER A 172 11.73 26.78 -18.95
CA SER A 172 11.85 26.06 -17.69
C SER A 172 10.92 24.85 -17.60
N PHE A 173 9.67 24.99 -18.08
CA PHE A 173 8.72 23.87 -18.13
C PHE A 173 9.23 22.77 -19.09
N LYS A 174 9.70 23.14 -20.28
CA LYS A 174 10.26 22.20 -21.24
C LYS A 174 11.49 21.45 -20.70
N ASP A 175 12.39 22.16 -20.02
CA ASP A 175 13.58 21.54 -19.42
C ASP A 175 13.20 20.49 -18.37
N SER A 176 12.23 20.81 -17.50
CA SER A 176 11.70 19.88 -16.49
C SER A 176 10.98 18.67 -17.14
N MET A 177 10.12 18.91 -18.12
CA MET A 177 9.40 17.83 -18.83
C MET A 177 10.33 16.93 -19.66
N SER A 178 11.38 17.51 -20.27
CA SER A 178 12.39 16.75 -21.00
C SER A 178 13.21 15.86 -20.07
N TYR A 179 13.57 16.36 -18.89
CA TYR A 179 14.22 15.56 -17.85
C TYR A 179 13.32 14.41 -17.41
N LEU A 180 12.07 14.71 -17.07
CA LEU A 180 11.07 13.72 -16.65
C LEU A 180 10.87 12.64 -17.73
N GLU A 181 10.62 13.02 -18.99
CA GLU A 181 10.43 12.10 -20.11
C GLU A 181 11.65 11.19 -20.31
N ASN A 182 12.85 11.80 -20.45
CA ASN A 182 14.04 11.04 -20.76
C ASN A 182 14.50 10.12 -19.63
N SER A 183 14.45 10.59 -18.38
CA SER A 183 14.94 9.82 -17.23
C SER A 183 13.96 8.71 -16.85
N SER A 184 12.66 9.03 -16.74
CA SER A 184 11.66 8.03 -16.34
C SER A 184 11.52 6.93 -17.40
N ARG A 185 11.55 7.28 -18.71
CA ARG A 185 11.45 6.33 -19.81
C ARG A 185 12.64 5.37 -19.82
N LYS A 186 13.88 5.88 -19.72
CA LYS A 186 15.07 5.02 -19.67
C LYS A 186 15.04 4.03 -18.51
N ILE A 187 14.61 4.49 -17.34
CA ILE A 187 14.49 3.63 -16.15
C ILE A 187 13.37 2.60 -16.37
N ALA A 188 12.18 3.03 -16.86
CA ALA A 188 11.08 2.12 -17.14
C ALA A 188 11.47 1.04 -18.13
N ASP A 189 12.09 1.41 -19.24
CA ASP A 189 12.52 0.47 -20.29
C ASP A 189 13.55 -0.55 -19.76
N SER A 190 14.44 -0.13 -18.86
CA SER A 190 15.42 -1.03 -18.24
C SER A 190 14.78 -2.11 -17.36
N TYR A 191 13.56 -1.89 -16.83
CA TYR A 191 12.84 -2.89 -16.03
C TYR A 191 11.76 -3.63 -16.82
N LEU A 192 11.14 -2.99 -17.82
CA LEU A 192 10.10 -3.60 -18.65
C LEU A 192 10.66 -4.64 -19.64
N HIS A 193 11.79 -4.33 -20.26
CA HIS A 193 12.32 -5.11 -21.37
C HIS A 193 13.52 -5.97 -21.01
N THR A 194 14.02 -5.88 -19.79
CA THR A 194 15.15 -6.70 -19.35
C THR A 194 14.69 -8.11 -18.97
N LYS A 195 15.29 -9.11 -19.60
CA LYS A 195 15.09 -10.51 -19.24
C LYS A 195 15.79 -10.82 -17.92
N ILE A 196 15.30 -11.86 -17.21
CA ILE A 196 15.89 -12.32 -15.94
C ILE A 196 17.39 -12.61 -16.10
N ARG A 197 18.17 -12.19 -15.11
CA ARG A 197 19.64 -12.35 -15.04
C ARG A 197 20.03 -13.17 -13.84
N SER A 198 21.27 -13.66 -13.81
CA SER A 198 21.84 -14.37 -12.65
C SER A 198 22.00 -13.47 -11.41
N LYS A 199 22.12 -12.16 -11.63
CA LYS A 199 22.12 -11.12 -10.57
C LYS A 199 21.22 -9.99 -11.01
N GLU A 200 20.22 -9.66 -10.20
CA GLU A 200 19.30 -8.56 -10.43
C GLU A 200 19.62 -7.40 -9.50
N SER A 201 19.44 -6.18 -10.00
CA SER A 201 19.42 -4.97 -9.18
C SER A 201 18.03 -4.38 -9.16
N LEU A 202 17.52 -4.07 -7.98
CA LEU A 202 16.23 -3.44 -7.81
C LEU A 202 16.36 -1.91 -7.81
N PRO A 203 15.36 -1.17 -8.29
CA PRO A 203 15.36 0.27 -8.23
C PRO A 203 15.31 0.74 -6.78
N ASN A 204 15.97 1.85 -6.50
CA ASN A 204 15.95 2.48 -5.19
C ASN A 204 15.16 3.80 -5.22
N LYS A 205 14.89 4.36 -4.03
CA LYS A 205 14.11 5.59 -3.87
C LYS A 205 14.63 6.77 -4.71
N THR A 206 15.96 6.93 -4.78
CA THR A 206 16.58 8.06 -5.50
C THR A 206 16.37 7.94 -7.00
N GLN A 207 16.50 6.73 -7.55
CA GLN A 207 16.32 6.49 -8.98
C GLN A 207 14.92 6.76 -9.48
N VAL A 208 13.90 6.60 -8.63
CA VAL A 208 12.49 6.74 -8.99
C VAL A 208 11.88 8.07 -8.53
N ASN A 209 12.68 8.99 -7.99
CA ASN A 209 12.17 10.24 -7.44
C ASN A 209 12.04 11.33 -8.52
N PHE A 210 10.90 11.34 -9.18
CA PHE A 210 10.46 12.37 -10.14
C PHE A 210 9.37 13.28 -9.57
N SER A 211 9.19 13.31 -8.25
CA SER A 211 8.10 14.01 -7.59
C SER A 211 8.04 15.50 -7.91
N ASN A 212 9.18 16.17 -7.95
CA ASN A 212 9.26 17.61 -8.27
C ASN A 212 8.78 17.90 -9.70
N ASP A 213 9.22 17.12 -10.68
CA ASP A 213 8.85 17.33 -12.08
C ASP A 213 7.39 16.93 -12.36
N LEU A 214 6.90 15.88 -11.70
CA LEU A 214 5.48 15.52 -11.74
C LEU A 214 4.60 16.58 -11.07
N ASP A 215 5.08 17.24 -10.02
CA ASP A 215 4.36 18.36 -9.41
C ASP A 215 4.29 19.58 -10.32
N VAL A 216 5.36 19.85 -11.09
CA VAL A 216 5.35 20.89 -12.13
C VAL A 216 4.32 20.55 -13.21
N LEU A 217 4.31 19.30 -13.69
CA LEU A 217 3.33 18.82 -14.67
C LEU A 217 1.90 18.94 -14.14
N LEU A 218 1.64 18.49 -12.92
CA LEU A 218 0.32 18.53 -12.30
C LEU A 218 -0.16 19.97 -12.08
N ALA A 219 0.73 20.89 -11.68
CA ALA A 219 0.41 22.30 -11.56
C ALA A 219 -0.07 22.89 -12.89
N GLU A 220 0.59 22.54 -13.98
CA GLU A 220 0.23 23.01 -15.32
C GLU A 220 -1.08 22.40 -15.80
N ILE A 221 -1.29 21.09 -15.60
CA ILE A 221 -2.59 20.46 -15.89
C ILE A 221 -3.72 21.15 -15.14
N VAL A 222 -3.56 21.41 -13.83
CA VAL A 222 -4.56 22.13 -13.04
C VAL A 222 -4.80 23.55 -13.57
N ARG A 223 -3.77 24.23 -14.08
CA ARG A 223 -3.87 25.59 -14.62
C ARG A 223 -4.70 25.66 -15.89
N ILE A 224 -4.54 24.68 -16.80
CA ILE A 224 -5.14 24.72 -18.16
C ILE A 224 -6.47 23.97 -18.27
N SER A 225 -6.88 23.24 -17.22
CA SER A 225 -8.10 22.42 -17.20
C SER A 225 -9.33 23.15 -16.65
#